data_7677dc54207e41d2afb44a98dcb7a71e
#
_entry.id   7677dc54207e41d2afb44a98dcb7a71e
#
_cell.length_a   1.000
_cell.length_b   1.000
_cell.length_c   1.000
_cell.angle_alpha   90.00
_cell.angle_beta   90.00
_cell.angle_gamma   90.00
#
_symmetry.space_group_name_H-M   'P 1'
#
loop_
_entity.id
_entity.type
_entity.pdbx_description
1 polymer ?
#
loop_
_entity_poly.entity_id
_entity_poly.type
_entity_poly.pdbx_seq_one_letter_code
_entity_poly.pdbx_strand_id
1 'polypeptide(L)'
;MRVGDELTNYLGNYGFNVNHNKDFHDYPAYTGSYSRSLKTVQNILSNFNSDIIIDLHRDAIGSKEDYAPLVKIGDDYCAQLMFVMGSDGGGLSHPNWRSNLKFAVKIQQKANELYPGLFK
;
A
#
# COMPACT_ATOMS: atom_id res chain seq x y z
N MET A 1 -1.14 -12.23 -6.56
CA MET A 1 0.06 -11.42 -6.17
C MET A 1 0.53 -11.88 -4.80
N ARG A 2 1.68 -12.57 -4.70
CA ARG A 2 2.12 -13.30 -3.49
C ARG A 2 2.07 -12.45 -2.21
N VAL A 3 2.63 -11.24 -2.22
CA VAL A 3 2.66 -10.38 -1.03
C VAL A 3 1.25 -10.01 -0.55
N GLY A 4 0.35 -9.66 -1.48
CA GLY A 4 -1.04 -9.36 -1.15
C GLY A 4 -1.80 -10.58 -0.63
N ASP A 5 -1.52 -11.78 -1.15
CA ASP A 5 -2.13 -13.02 -0.65
C ASP A 5 -1.69 -13.30 0.79
N GLU A 6 -0.40 -13.16 1.08
CA GLU A 6 0.14 -13.33 2.44
C GLU A 6 -0.44 -12.29 3.41
N LEU A 7 -0.47 -11.01 3.02
CA LEU A 7 -1.07 -9.96 3.84
C LEU A 7 -2.54 -10.26 4.15
N THR A 8 -3.30 -10.71 3.15
CA THR A 8 -4.71 -11.09 3.32
C THR A 8 -4.87 -12.22 4.34
N ASN A 9 -4.04 -13.27 4.21
CA ASN A 9 -4.06 -14.40 5.12
C ASN A 9 -3.74 -13.98 6.56
N TYR A 10 -2.68 -13.19 6.76
CA TYR A 10 -2.31 -12.71 8.09
C TYR A 10 -3.39 -11.82 8.70
N LEU A 11 -3.93 -10.86 7.97
CA LEU A 11 -5.01 -10.00 8.45
C LEU A 11 -6.26 -10.82 8.80
N GLY A 12 -6.62 -11.81 7.98
CA GLY A 12 -7.72 -12.73 8.27
C GLY A 12 -7.53 -13.50 9.57
N ASN A 13 -6.31 -13.95 9.87
CA ASN A 13 -5.98 -14.65 11.13
C ASN A 13 -6.14 -13.74 12.37
N TYR A 14 -6.03 -12.41 12.19
CA TYR A 14 -6.30 -11.42 13.25
C TYR A 14 -7.75 -10.94 13.28
N GLY A 15 -8.64 -11.57 12.51
CA GLY A 15 -10.07 -11.28 12.53
C GLY A 15 -10.53 -10.14 11.63
N PHE A 16 -9.66 -9.64 10.75
CA PHE A 16 -10.07 -8.65 9.75
C PHE A 16 -10.83 -9.32 8.60
N ASN A 17 -11.92 -8.71 8.18
CA ASN A 17 -12.61 -9.09 6.94
C ASN A 17 -11.92 -8.38 5.77
N VAL A 18 -11.18 -9.12 4.96
CA VAL A 18 -10.35 -8.57 3.89
C VAL A 18 -10.94 -8.86 2.52
N ASN A 19 -11.21 -7.82 1.75
CA ASN A 19 -11.50 -7.93 0.33
C ASN A 19 -10.22 -7.68 -0.46
N HIS A 20 -9.65 -8.73 -1.06
CA HIS A 20 -8.42 -8.63 -1.86
C HIS A 20 -8.74 -8.61 -3.35
N ASN A 21 -8.82 -7.42 -3.92
CA ASN A 21 -8.95 -7.24 -5.36
C ASN A 21 -7.60 -7.45 -6.06
N LYS A 22 -7.61 -8.17 -7.18
CA LYS A 22 -6.41 -8.53 -7.97
C LYS A 22 -6.47 -8.01 -9.41
N ASP A 23 -7.33 -7.04 -9.69
CA ASP A 23 -7.45 -6.45 -11.00
C ASP A 23 -6.16 -5.73 -11.43
N PHE A 24 -5.83 -5.83 -12.71
CA PHE A 24 -4.68 -5.14 -13.30
C PHE A 24 -5.12 -3.74 -13.77
N HIS A 25 -4.71 -2.70 -13.04
CA HIS A 25 -5.07 -1.33 -13.35
C HIS A 25 -4.10 -0.63 -14.32
N ASP A 26 -2.94 -1.22 -14.57
CA ASP A 26 -1.93 -0.76 -15.53
C ASP A 26 -2.18 -1.24 -16.98
N TYR A 27 -3.16 -2.09 -17.20
CA TYR A 27 -3.58 -2.53 -18.53
C TYR A 27 -4.81 -1.69 -19.01
N PRO A 28 -4.91 -1.32 -20.31
CA PRO A 28 -3.98 -1.58 -21.42
C PRO A 28 -2.77 -0.64 -21.47
N ALA A 29 -2.70 0.36 -20.61
CA ALA A 29 -1.59 1.30 -20.53
C ALA A 29 -1.43 1.80 -19.08
N TYR A 30 -0.20 2.16 -18.70
CA TYR A 30 0.07 2.74 -17.37
C TYR A 30 -0.71 4.04 -17.16
N THR A 31 -0.77 4.90 -18.18
CA THR A 31 -1.58 6.12 -18.15
C THR A 31 -3.04 5.80 -17.83
N GLY A 32 -3.57 6.43 -16.78
CA GLY A 32 -4.93 6.22 -16.30
C GLY A 32 -5.09 5.05 -15.31
N SER A 33 -4.01 4.41 -14.88
CA SER A 33 -4.05 3.33 -13.87
C SER A 33 -4.74 3.76 -12.57
N TYR A 34 -4.41 4.93 -12.05
CA TYR A 34 -5.06 5.46 -10.84
C TYR A 34 -6.55 5.71 -11.01
N SER A 35 -6.99 6.18 -12.20
CA SER A 35 -8.43 6.36 -12.47
C SER A 35 -9.17 5.02 -12.54
N ARG A 36 -8.53 3.97 -13.06
CA ARG A 36 -9.10 2.62 -13.07
C ARG A 36 -9.15 2.03 -11.68
N SER A 37 -8.07 2.16 -10.90
CA SER A 37 -8.03 1.75 -9.50
C SER A 37 -9.11 2.45 -8.67
N LEU A 38 -9.29 3.76 -8.83
CA LEU A 38 -10.33 4.51 -8.15
C LEU A 38 -11.74 3.97 -8.46
N LYS A 39 -12.03 3.64 -9.73
CA LYS A 39 -13.33 3.03 -10.10
C LYS A 39 -13.55 1.68 -9.43
N THR A 40 -12.52 0.84 -9.37
CA THR A 40 -12.58 -0.44 -8.67
C THR A 40 -12.88 -0.24 -7.19
N VAL A 41 -12.18 0.69 -6.52
CA VAL A 41 -12.43 1.04 -5.13
C VAL A 41 -13.86 1.53 -4.92
N GLN A 42 -14.35 2.44 -5.76
CA GLN A 42 -15.72 2.95 -5.68
C GLN A 42 -16.76 1.84 -5.83
N ASN A 43 -16.56 0.91 -6.76
CA ASN A 43 -17.43 -0.25 -6.94
C ASN A 43 -17.43 -1.18 -5.73
N ILE A 44 -16.28 -1.41 -5.13
CA ILE A 44 -16.17 -2.21 -3.91
C ILE A 44 -16.93 -1.52 -2.77
N LEU A 45 -16.68 -0.23 -2.54
CA LEU A 45 -17.30 0.54 -1.47
C LEU A 45 -18.83 0.71 -1.65
N SER A 46 -19.36 0.63 -2.86
CA SER A 46 -20.81 0.64 -3.08
C SER A 46 -21.51 -0.63 -2.56
N ASN A 47 -20.77 -1.72 -2.41
CA ASN A 47 -21.30 -3.02 -1.97
C ASN A 47 -20.82 -3.45 -0.59
N PHE A 48 -19.71 -2.87 -0.11
CA PHE A 48 -19.09 -3.23 1.15
C PHE A 48 -18.65 -1.97 1.90
N ASN A 49 -18.91 -1.94 3.20
CA ASN A 49 -18.29 -0.94 4.07
C ASN A 49 -16.85 -1.35 4.34
N SER A 50 -15.91 -0.43 4.19
CA SER A 50 -14.51 -0.65 4.52
C SER A 50 -13.95 0.56 5.26
N ASP A 51 -13.27 0.30 6.38
CA ASP A 51 -12.61 1.32 7.18
C ASP A 51 -11.21 1.66 6.67
N ILE A 52 -10.57 0.73 6.00
CA ILE A 52 -9.19 0.86 5.52
C ILE A 52 -9.09 0.36 4.08
N ILE A 53 -8.45 1.15 3.25
CA ILE A 53 -8.12 0.79 1.86
C ILE A 53 -6.61 0.91 1.68
N ILE A 54 -6.01 -0.15 1.15
CA ILE A 54 -4.57 -0.22 0.86
C ILE A 54 -4.39 -0.52 -0.63
N ASP A 55 -3.71 0.37 -1.33
CA ASP A 55 -3.19 0.10 -2.68
C ASP A 55 -1.78 -0.45 -2.53
N LEU A 56 -1.64 -1.76 -2.71
CA LEU A 56 -0.36 -2.47 -2.56
C LEU A 56 0.27 -2.69 -3.92
N HIS A 57 1.33 -1.97 -4.22
CA HIS A 57 2.04 -2.08 -5.48
C HIS A 57 3.56 -1.94 -5.31
N ARG A 58 4.28 -2.16 -6.40
CA ARG A 58 5.71 -1.83 -6.50
C ARG A 58 5.84 -0.47 -7.13
N ASP A 59 6.68 0.35 -6.54
CA ASP A 59 6.98 1.66 -7.09
C ASP A 59 8.10 1.58 -8.15
N ALA A 60 8.03 2.42 -9.16
CA ALA A 60 9.10 2.58 -10.14
C ALA A 60 10.11 3.60 -9.59
N ILE A 61 11.27 3.12 -9.16
CA ILE A 61 12.31 3.99 -8.59
C ILE A 61 13.27 4.42 -9.71
N GLY A 62 12.83 5.38 -10.52
CA GLY A 62 13.65 6.02 -11.54
C GLY A 62 14.17 5.07 -12.62
N SER A 63 15.11 5.56 -13.43
CA SER A 63 15.73 4.82 -14.55
C SER A 63 16.96 3.97 -14.16
N LYS A 64 17.17 3.72 -12.88
CA LYS A 64 18.27 2.86 -12.40
C LYS A 64 17.79 1.43 -12.39
N GLU A 65 18.16 0.68 -13.40
CA GLU A 65 17.78 -0.73 -13.58
C GLU A 65 18.17 -1.63 -12.39
N ASP A 66 19.16 -1.22 -11.58
CA ASP A 66 19.71 -2.01 -10.49
C ASP A 66 19.32 -1.50 -9.08
N TYR A 67 18.37 -0.58 -8.97
CA TYR A 67 17.99 -0.06 -7.65
C TYR A 67 16.92 -0.92 -7.01
N ALA A 68 17.34 -1.80 -6.12
CA ALA A 68 16.47 -2.64 -5.31
C ALA A 68 16.78 -2.41 -3.81
N PRO A 69 16.11 -1.48 -3.14
CA PRO A 69 16.37 -1.20 -1.73
C PRO A 69 16.01 -2.41 -0.87
N LEU A 70 17.02 -2.91 -0.16
CA LEU A 70 16.91 -4.06 0.73
C LEU A 70 17.29 -3.66 2.15
N VAL A 71 16.71 -4.34 3.10
CA VAL A 71 17.08 -4.30 4.51
C VAL A 71 17.29 -5.71 5.03
N LYS A 72 18.24 -5.90 5.92
CA LYS A 72 18.43 -7.17 6.62
C LYS A 72 17.57 -7.21 7.87
N ILE A 73 16.70 -8.22 7.97
CA ILE A 73 15.85 -8.47 9.12
C ILE A 73 16.16 -9.88 9.63
N GLY A 74 16.78 -9.97 10.81
CA GLY A 74 17.34 -11.24 11.26
C GLY A 74 18.43 -11.73 10.31
N ASP A 75 18.26 -12.93 9.76
CA ASP A 75 19.20 -13.53 8.80
C ASP A 75 18.76 -13.34 7.33
N ASP A 76 17.56 -12.80 7.09
CA ASP A 76 16.99 -12.64 5.76
C ASP A 76 17.11 -11.21 5.24
N TYR A 77 17.14 -11.06 3.90
CA TYR A 77 17.03 -9.80 3.20
C TYR A 77 15.60 -9.59 2.71
N CYS A 78 15.04 -8.44 3.03
CA CYS A 78 13.69 -8.05 2.62
C CYS A 78 13.72 -6.79 1.77
N ALA A 79 12.76 -6.65 0.85
CA ALA A 79 12.51 -5.38 0.19
C ALA A 79 12.04 -4.34 1.23
N GLN A 80 12.55 -3.11 1.11
CA GLN A 80 12.05 -2.01 1.94
C GLN A 80 10.63 -1.62 1.54
N LEU A 81 9.88 -1.16 2.52
CA LEU A 81 8.51 -0.65 2.35
C LEU A 81 8.49 0.88 2.42
N MET A 82 7.47 1.47 1.82
CA MET A 82 7.21 2.90 1.88
C MET A 82 5.71 3.15 1.89
N PHE A 83 5.25 4.08 2.72
CA PHE A 83 3.90 4.61 2.59
C PHE A 83 3.89 5.83 1.66
N VAL A 84 3.01 5.81 0.68
CA VAL A 84 2.74 6.97 -0.18
C VAL A 84 1.38 7.56 0.24
N MET A 85 1.39 8.80 0.69
CA MET A 85 0.20 9.48 1.22
C MET A 85 -0.15 10.69 0.36
N GLY A 86 -1.38 10.72 -0.14
CA GLY A 86 -1.92 11.94 -0.75
C GLY A 86 -2.14 13.03 0.29
N SER A 87 -1.97 14.29 -0.11
CA SER A 87 -2.28 15.47 0.71
C SER A 87 -2.86 16.60 -0.13
N ASP A 88 -3.48 17.57 0.52
CA ASP A 88 -4.03 18.76 -0.16
C ASP A 88 -2.94 19.68 -0.75
N GLY A 89 -1.68 19.46 -0.40
CA GLY A 89 -0.55 20.27 -0.86
C GLY A 89 -0.30 20.25 -2.38
N GLY A 90 -0.81 19.21 -3.07
CA GLY A 90 -0.73 19.11 -4.53
C GLY A 90 -1.92 19.72 -5.29
N GLY A 91 -2.84 20.40 -4.61
CA GLY A 91 -4.02 21.03 -5.22
C GLY A 91 -5.20 20.09 -5.46
N LEU A 92 -5.07 18.80 -5.12
CA LEU A 92 -6.15 17.82 -5.11
C LEU A 92 -6.73 17.71 -3.70
N SER A 93 -8.06 17.59 -3.60
CA SER A 93 -8.71 17.44 -2.30
C SER A 93 -8.51 16.02 -1.75
N HIS A 94 -7.91 15.92 -0.58
CA HIS A 94 -7.76 14.69 0.19
C HIS A 94 -8.27 14.89 1.63
N PRO A 95 -9.58 14.97 1.86
CA PRO A 95 -10.17 15.44 3.13
C PRO A 95 -9.70 14.64 4.36
N ASN A 96 -9.36 13.38 4.18
CA ASN A 96 -8.93 12.48 5.25
C ASN A 96 -7.39 12.33 5.38
N TRP A 97 -6.60 13.11 4.65
CA TRP A 97 -5.16 12.90 4.56
C TRP A 97 -4.44 12.92 5.91
N ARG A 98 -4.88 13.77 6.84
CA ARG A 98 -4.29 13.85 8.19
C ARG A 98 -4.53 12.59 9.01
N SER A 99 -5.72 11.99 8.90
CA SER A 99 -6.06 10.73 9.57
C SER A 99 -5.28 9.57 8.95
N ASN A 100 -5.18 9.53 7.63
CA ASN A 100 -4.40 8.54 6.91
C ASN A 100 -2.91 8.63 7.27
N LEU A 101 -2.35 9.84 7.32
CA LEU A 101 -0.97 10.06 7.75
C LEU A 101 -0.72 9.58 9.18
N LYS A 102 -1.62 9.93 10.13
CA LYS A 102 -1.51 9.44 11.50
C LYS A 102 -1.52 7.92 11.58
N PHE A 103 -2.35 7.27 10.78
CA PHE A 103 -2.42 5.81 10.73
C PHE A 103 -1.12 5.22 10.17
N ALA A 104 -0.63 5.73 9.04
CA ALA A 104 0.63 5.30 8.43
C ALA A 104 1.82 5.47 9.40
N VAL A 105 1.93 6.62 10.08
CA VAL A 105 2.98 6.88 11.07
C VAL A 105 2.92 5.87 12.22
N LYS A 106 1.75 5.55 12.74
CA LYS A 106 1.61 4.54 13.80
C LYS A 106 2.09 3.15 13.36
N ILE A 107 1.72 2.74 12.14
CA ILE A 107 2.18 1.46 11.58
C ILE A 107 3.70 1.48 11.43
N GLN A 108 4.25 2.55 10.84
CA GLN A 108 5.69 2.68 10.62
C GLN A 108 6.48 2.69 11.93
N GLN A 109 6.01 3.41 12.94
CA GLN A 109 6.63 3.39 14.27
C GLN A 109 6.66 1.98 14.85
N LYS A 110 5.52 1.27 14.81
CA LYS A 110 5.45 -0.10 15.32
C LYS A 110 6.31 -1.08 14.52
N ALA A 111 6.33 -0.92 13.21
CA ALA A 111 7.20 -1.72 12.35
C ALA A 111 8.69 -1.45 12.63
N ASN A 112 9.09 -0.21 12.87
CA ASN A 112 10.48 0.13 13.20
C ASN A 112 10.92 -0.42 14.57
N GLU A 113 10.02 -0.54 15.54
CA GLU A 113 10.30 -1.22 16.81
C GLU A 113 10.59 -2.71 16.60
N LEU A 114 9.84 -3.37 15.73
CA LEU A 114 9.92 -4.82 15.50
C LEU A 114 10.96 -5.18 14.42
N TYR A 115 11.08 -4.35 13.40
CA TYR A 115 11.87 -4.58 12.20
C TYR A 115 12.59 -3.29 11.78
N PRO A 116 13.67 -2.89 12.50
CA PRO A 116 14.40 -1.65 12.23
C PRO A 116 14.85 -1.55 10.76
N GLY A 117 14.55 -0.43 10.11
CA GLY A 117 14.94 -0.16 8.73
C GLY A 117 14.01 -0.76 7.66
N LEU A 118 12.94 -1.48 8.04
CA LEU A 118 11.99 -2.04 7.07
C LEU A 118 11.29 -0.93 6.26
N PHE A 119 10.93 0.16 6.91
CA PHE A 119 10.37 1.32 6.23
C PHE A 119 11.43 2.35 5.90
N LYS A 120 11.29 2.94 4.72
CA LYS A 120 12.15 4.01 4.21
C LYS A 120 11.53 5.37 4.51
#